data_2b8d1eea909ac7984f8387b39d320973
#
_entry.id   2b8d1eea909ac7984f8387b39d320973
#
_cell.length_a   1.000
_cell.length_b   1.000
_cell.length_c   1.000
_cell.angle_alpha   90.00
_cell.angle_beta   90.00
_cell.angle_gamma   90.00
#
_symmetry.space_group_name_H-M   'P 1'
#
loop_
_entity.id
_entity.type
_entity.pdbx_description
1 polymer ?
#
loop_
_entity_poly.entity_id
_entity_poly.type
_entity_poly.pdbx_seq_one_letter_code
_entity_poly.pdbx_strand_id
1 'polypeptide(L)'
;MSATFGLVSYRAVGQSVSLPGCGSKEARTLSTQIRSAHLGSTVNEKGIAMTMIGIDPHKATHTAVAVDDDEQVIGEFTVDASNNQVEHLCGWADRFTKREWAVESANGLGYLIGRQLVAAGETVFDVPPVLASRVRLMGSGRSQKNDPNDARSIAIAAFRSGRLATVCPDDHVVVLRLLVKRHRDMARLRNKHCSRLHALLLELVAGGIGGKINTRNASGLLNRISVTDEATRYRTLVAREVVDDIAQLDEKLKTSKKRIAIAVTASGTSLTNIVGVGPIGAATIIGYTKDITRFPTRGHYATYNATAPIEASSGGNKRHRLNPRGNRILNHAIHIAAVTQLRHDTNGRIYFDKKIAEGKTPKEAIRALKRRISDAVYRRLIADSNNQ
;
A
#
# COMPACT_ATOMS: atom_id res chain seq x y z
N MET A 1 23.26 28.45 31.25
CA MET A 1 23.65 28.48 29.80
C MET A 1 22.44 28.06 29.00
N SER A 2 21.72 29.04 28.44
CA SER A 2 20.50 28.86 27.68
C SER A 2 20.86 28.54 26.20
N ALA A 3 20.39 27.42 25.69
CA ALA A 3 20.49 27.11 24.28
C ALA A 3 19.14 27.39 23.59
N THR A 4 19.12 28.49 22.86
CA THR A 4 18.00 28.96 22.05
C THR A 4 17.92 28.10 20.75
N PHE A 5 16.84 27.35 20.58
CA PHE A 5 16.55 26.67 19.31
C PHE A 5 15.86 27.64 18.35
N GLY A 6 16.55 28.00 17.27
CA GLY A 6 16.03 28.80 16.18
C GLY A 6 14.93 28.11 15.39
N LEU A 7 13.78 28.74 15.31
CA LEU A 7 12.69 28.40 14.40
C LEU A 7 13.10 28.77 12.96
N VAL A 8 13.31 27.78 12.11
CA VAL A 8 13.42 27.99 10.68
C VAL A 8 12.01 28.09 10.09
N SER A 9 11.60 29.32 9.78
CA SER A 9 10.36 29.59 9.06
C SER A 9 10.54 29.26 7.57
N TYR A 10 9.89 28.23 7.09
CA TYR A 10 9.73 28.02 5.65
C TYR A 10 8.64 28.96 5.12
N ARG A 11 9.08 30.02 4.43
CA ARG A 11 8.20 30.83 3.56
C ARG A 11 7.80 29.96 2.36
N ALA A 12 6.50 29.75 2.19
CA ALA A 12 5.92 29.20 0.99
C ALA A 12 6.12 30.20 -0.18
N VAL A 13 6.96 29.84 -1.12
CA VAL A 13 6.97 30.51 -2.44
C VAL A 13 5.90 29.80 -3.27
N GLY A 14 4.76 30.49 -3.41
CA GLY A 14 3.70 30.06 -4.30
C GLY A 14 4.14 30.19 -5.76
N GLN A 15 4.42 29.08 -6.40
CA GLN A 15 4.25 28.91 -7.83
C GLN A 15 3.54 27.58 -8.02
N SER A 16 2.26 27.67 -8.37
CA SER A 16 1.45 26.54 -8.80
C SER A 16 1.90 26.10 -10.20
N VAL A 17 2.84 25.17 -10.24
CA VAL A 17 3.08 24.37 -11.45
C VAL A 17 2.07 23.23 -11.37
N SER A 18 0.97 23.35 -12.08
CA SER A 18 0.04 22.25 -12.31
C SER A 18 0.72 21.23 -13.22
N LEU A 19 1.35 20.21 -12.61
CA LEU A 19 1.79 19.02 -13.32
C LEU A 19 0.55 18.17 -13.63
N PRO A 20 0.39 17.63 -14.87
CA PRO A 20 -0.73 16.77 -15.20
C PRO A 20 -0.70 15.52 -14.31
N GLY A 21 -1.75 15.31 -13.54
CA GLY A 21 -1.93 14.11 -12.71
C GLY A 21 -1.89 12.86 -13.57
N CYS A 22 -1.23 11.82 -13.08
CA CYS A 22 -1.19 10.49 -13.70
C CYS A 22 -2.58 9.83 -13.69
N GLY A 23 -3.48 10.34 -14.46
CA GLY A 23 -4.87 9.94 -14.51
C GLY A 23 -5.66 10.67 -15.58
N SER A 24 -5.05 11.61 -16.29
CA SER A 24 -5.73 12.25 -17.40
C SER A 24 -6.11 11.19 -18.45
N LYS A 25 -7.37 11.28 -18.94
CA LYS A 25 -7.89 10.35 -19.95
C LYS A 25 -7.00 10.31 -21.20
N GLU A 26 -6.32 11.40 -21.51
CA GLU A 26 -5.45 11.53 -22.68
C GLU A 26 -4.19 10.67 -22.61
N ALA A 27 -3.48 10.64 -21.49
CA ALA A 27 -2.30 9.77 -21.34
C ALA A 27 -2.66 8.28 -21.41
N ARG A 28 -3.86 7.91 -20.93
CA ARG A 28 -4.35 6.52 -21.02
C ARG A 28 -4.89 6.17 -22.41
N THR A 29 -5.51 7.12 -23.09
CA THR A 29 -6.03 6.91 -24.46
C THR A 29 -4.87 6.71 -25.42
N LEU A 30 -3.78 7.47 -25.30
CA LEU A 30 -2.58 7.29 -26.11
C LEU A 30 -1.91 5.93 -25.84
N SER A 31 -1.71 5.53 -24.58
CA SER A 31 -1.09 4.25 -24.26
C SER A 31 -1.96 3.05 -24.64
N THR A 32 -3.28 3.19 -24.58
CA THR A 32 -4.23 2.13 -24.99
C THR A 32 -4.38 2.08 -26.51
N GLN A 33 -4.36 3.20 -27.21
CA GLN A 33 -4.39 3.24 -28.68
C GLN A 33 -3.10 2.67 -29.29
N ILE A 34 -1.93 2.96 -28.72
CA ILE A 34 -0.66 2.39 -29.18
C ILE A 34 -0.63 0.87 -29.00
N ARG A 35 -1.24 0.33 -27.91
CA ARG A 35 -1.28 -1.12 -27.65
C ARG A 35 -2.38 -1.87 -28.41
N SER A 36 -3.52 -1.25 -28.70
CA SER A 36 -4.57 -1.88 -29.51
C SER A 36 -4.22 -1.95 -31.00
N ALA A 37 -3.36 -1.09 -31.49
CA ALA A 37 -2.83 -1.17 -32.87
C ALA A 37 -1.88 -2.34 -33.08
N HIS A 38 -1.31 -2.93 -32.02
CA HIS A 38 -0.39 -4.07 -32.13
C HIS A 38 -1.07 -5.45 -32.15
N LEU A 39 -2.39 -5.52 -31.99
CA LEU A 39 -3.15 -6.79 -31.98
C LEU A 39 -3.89 -7.09 -33.28
N GLY A 40 -3.68 -6.32 -34.33
CA GLY A 40 -4.38 -6.56 -35.59
C GLY A 40 -3.89 -5.68 -36.73
N SER A 41 -2.78 -6.00 -37.35
CA SER A 41 -2.59 -6.00 -38.80
C SER A 41 -1.12 -6.20 -39.17
N THR A 42 -0.83 -7.25 -39.88
CA THR A 42 0.36 -7.39 -40.72
C THR A 42 0.32 -6.34 -41.82
N VAL A 43 0.94 -5.20 -41.64
CA VAL A 43 1.35 -4.32 -42.72
C VAL A 43 2.77 -3.84 -42.42
N ASN A 44 3.63 -4.21 -43.33
CA ASN A 44 5.05 -4.04 -43.40
C ASN A 44 5.42 -2.55 -43.59
N GLU A 45 5.38 -1.75 -42.53
CA GLU A 45 6.17 -0.51 -42.41
C GLU A 45 7.34 -0.86 -41.54
N LYS A 46 8.58 -0.64 -41.99
CA LYS A 46 9.81 -0.68 -41.20
C LYS A 46 9.71 0.36 -40.08
N GLY A 47 8.83 0.16 -39.14
CA GLY A 47 8.67 0.94 -37.93
C GLY A 47 9.84 0.61 -36.99
N ILE A 48 10.40 1.64 -36.38
CA ILE A 48 11.45 1.53 -35.36
C ILE A 48 10.96 0.54 -34.29
N ALA A 49 11.67 -0.59 -34.14
CA ALA A 49 11.34 -1.66 -33.19
C ALA A 49 11.26 -1.11 -31.75
N MET A 50 10.28 -1.56 -30.97
CA MET A 50 10.14 -1.18 -29.58
C MET A 50 11.14 -1.94 -28.71
N THR A 51 11.92 -1.25 -27.92
CA THR A 51 12.84 -1.85 -26.96
C THR A 51 12.21 -1.86 -25.56
N MET A 52 12.16 -3.02 -24.92
CA MET A 52 11.79 -3.14 -23.50
C MET A 52 13.04 -3.33 -22.64
N ILE A 53 13.28 -2.44 -21.69
CA ILE A 53 14.43 -2.53 -20.78
C ILE A 53 13.94 -3.01 -19.41
N GLY A 54 14.30 -4.24 -19.04
CA GLY A 54 14.02 -4.79 -17.72
C GLY A 54 15.12 -4.42 -16.73
N ILE A 55 14.72 -3.99 -15.55
CA ILE A 55 15.64 -3.70 -14.44
C ILE A 55 15.36 -4.65 -13.28
N ASP A 56 16.40 -5.37 -12.86
CA ASP A 56 16.46 -6.09 -11.59
C ASP A 56 17.17 -5.22 -10.54
N PRO A 57 16.41 -4.60 -9.59
CA PRO A 57 16.99 -3.68 -8.64
C PRO A 57 17.54 -4.41 -7.42
N HIS A 58 18.83 -4.17 -7.10
CA HIS A 58 19.47 -4.59 -5.87
C HIS A 58 19.89 -3.39 -5.00
N LYS A 59 20.39 -3.66 -3.78
CA LYS A 59 20.79 -2.60 -2.85
C LYS A 59 22.04 -1.84 -3.30
N ALA A 60 22.99 -2.56 -3.87
CA ALA A 60 24.28 -2.02 -4.28
C ALA A 60 24.35 -1.72 -5.78
N THR A 61 23.65 -2.50 -6.60
CA THR A 61 23.72 -2.42 -8.06
C THR A 61 22.34 -2.61 -8.67
N HIS A 62 22.16 -2.17 -9.91
CA HIS A 62 20.98 -2.49 -10.72
C HIS A 62 21.44 -3.08 -12.04
N THR A 63 20.85 -4.21 -12.43
CA THR A 63 21.12 -4.83 -13.72
C THR A 63 19.98 -4.53 -14.67
N ALA A 64 20.31 -3.99 -15.84
CA ALA A 64 19.40 -3.64 -16.90
C ALA A 64 19.66 -4.53 -18.13
N VAL A 65 18.61 -5.08 -18.73
CA VAL A 65 18.68 -5.86 -19.97
C VAL A 65 17.64 -5.31 -20.94
N ALA A 66 18.09 -4.95 -22.14
CA ALA A 66 17.26 -4.52 -23.24
C ALA A 66 16.92 -5.71 -24.14
N VAL A 67 15.65 -5.86 -24.47
CA VAL A 67 15.16 -6.88 -25.43
C VAL A 67 14.37 -6.20 -26.56
N ASP A 68 14.45 -6.78 -27.74
CA ASP A 68 13.70 -6.38 -28.92
C ASP A 68 12.30 -7.03 -28.99
N ASP A 69 11.57 -6.77 -30.08
CA ASP A 69 10.23 -7.32 -30.33
C ASP A 69 10.22 -8.87 -30.43
N ASP A 70 11.36 -9.50 -30.75
CA ASP A 70 11.54 -10.96 -30.81
C ASP A 70 12.07 -11.54 -29.48
N GLU A 71 12.08 -10.73 -28.42
CA GLU A 71 12.58 -11.08 -27.07
C GLU A 71 14.08 -11.46 -27.04
N GLN A 72 14.85 -11.02 -28.08
CA GLN A 72 16.28 -11.20 -28.10
C GLN A 72 16.97 -10.11 -27.29
N VAL A 73 18.03 -10.50 -26.59
CA VAL A 73 18.84 -9.53 -25.82
C VAL A 73 19.69 -8.71 -26.79
N ILE A 74 19.47 -7.39 -26.78
CA ILE A 74 20.19 -6.43 -27.61
C ILE A 74 21.13 -5.54 -26.82
N GLY A 75 21.13 -5.67 -25.48
CA GLY A 75 22.08 -5.00 -24.61
C GLY A 75 21.91 -5.34 -23.15
N GLU A 76 23.01 -5.28 -22.42
CA GLU A 76 23.07 -5.47 -20.98
C GLU A 76 23.89 -4.33 -20.36
N PHE A 77 23.53 -3.92 -19.16
CA PHE A 77 24.22 -2.89 -18.41
C PHE A 77 24.01 -3.09 -16.91
N THR A 78 25.09 -2.93 -16.15
CA THR A 78 25.00 -2.92 -14.69
C THR A 78 25.50 -1.57 -14.18
N VAL A 79 24.74 -0.96 -13.29
CA VAL A 79 25.07 0.34 -12.69
C VAL A 79 25.07 0.22 -11.17
N ASP A 80 25.99 0.93 -10.53
CA ASP A 80 26.00 1.06 -9.07
C ASP A 80 24.81 1.89 -8.60
N ALA A 81 24.20 1.48 -7.49
CA ALA A 81 23.13 2.24 -6.83
C ALA A 81 23.72 3.52 -6.21
N SER A 82 23.76 4.57 -7.01
CA SER A 82 24.36 5.87 -6.70
C SER A 82 23.44 7.03 -7.08
N ASN A 83 23.85 8.26 -6.76
CA ASN A 83 23.09 9.45 -7.13
C ASN A 83 22.98 9.65 -8.65
N ASN A 84 23.92 9.13 -9.43
CA ASN A 84 24.02 9.28 -10.89
C ASN A 84 23.48 8.04 -11.64
N GLN A 85 22.88 7.08 -10.92
CA GLN A 85 22.39 5.81 -11.51
C GLN A 85 21.48 6.01 -12.72
N VAL A 86 20.59 7.00 -12.68
CA VAL A 86 19.65 7.28 -13.78
C VAL A 86 20.33 7.91 -14.97
N GLU A 87 21.25 8.84 -14.73
CA GLU A 87 22.08 9.44 -15.79
C GLU A 87 22.85 8.37 -16.57
N HIS A 88 23.50 7.43 -15.87
CA HIS A 88 24.20 6.32 -16.48
C HIS A 88 23.27 5.38 -17.25
N LEU A 89 22.08 5.05 -16.66
CA LEU A 89 21.10 4.19 -17.32
C LEU A 89 20.52 4.85 -18.58
N CYS A 90 20.12 6.12 -18.51
CA CYS A 90 19.59 6.85 -19.65
C CYS A 90 20.66 7.02 -20.74
N GLY A 91 21.89 7.40 -20.38
CA GLY A 91 23.01 7.50 -21.33
C GLY A 91 23.32 6.17 -22.03
N TRP A 92 23.28 5.04 -21.30
CA TRP A 92 23.40 3.71 -21.91
C TRP A 92 22.22 3.40 -22.84
N ALA A 93 21.00 3.81 -22.48
CA ALA A 93 19.78 3.53 -23.21
C ALA A 93 19.54 4.46 -24.41
N ASP A 94 20.29 5.56 -24.59
CA ASP A 94 20.07 6.55 -25.67
C ASP A 94 20.23 5.96 -27.07
N ARG A 95 20.95 4.83 -27.20
CA ARG A 95 21.03 4.05 -28.44
C ARG A 95 19.70 3.38 -28.84
N PHE A 96 18.72 3.29 -27.94
CA PHE A 96 17.40 2.72 -28.18
C PHE A 96 16.39 3.86 -28.33
N THR A 97 16.05 4.24 -29.56
CA THR A 97 15.20 5.42 -29.85
C THR A 97 13.76 5.28 -29.40
N LYS A 98 13.21 4.06 -29.43
CA LYS A 98 11.88 3.76 -28.86
C LYS A 98 12.05 2.75 -27.72
N ARG A 99 11.98 3.22 -26.50
CA ARG A 99 12.18 2.39 -25.31
C ARG A 99 11.08 2.56 -24.27
N GLU A 100 10.81 1.50 -23.55
CA GLU A 100 10.02 1.49 -22.31
C GLU A 100 10.79 0.70 -21.25
N TRP A 101 10.57 1.05 -19.99
CA TRP A 101 11.27 0.44 -18.88
C TRP A 101 10.34 -0.44 -18.05
N ALA A 102 10.84 -1.55 -17.59
CA ALA A 102 10.15 -2.48 -16.72
C ALA A 102 10.99 -2.70 -15.46
N VAL A 103 10.48 -2.29 -14.30
CA VAL A 103 11.21 -2.39 -13.04
C VAL A 103 10.52 -3.40 -12.13
N GLU A 104 11.27 -4.41 -11.67
CA GLU A 104 10.71 -5.35 -10.71
C GLU A 104 10.44 -4.66 -9.38
N SER A 105 9.25 -4.90 -8.83
CA SER A 105 8.89 -4.31 -7.54
C SER A 105 9.11 -2.79 -7.46
N ALA A 106 8.68 -2.04 -8.48
CA ALA A 106 8.78 -0.57 -8.51
C ALA A 106 7.99 0.12 -7.37
N ASN A 107 7.28 -0.62 -6.55
CA ASN A 107 6.69 -0.19 -5.28
C ASN A 107 7.39 -0.79 -4.04
N GLY A 108 8.56 -1.37 -4.21
CA GLY A 108 9.41 -2.00 -3.20
C GLY A 108 10.88 -1.62 -3.38
N LEU A 109 11.74 -2.59 -3.70
CA LEU A 109 13.17 -2.38 -3.87
C LEU A 109 13.49 -1.47 -5.06
N GLY A 110 12.75 -1.60 -6.18
CA GLY A 110 12.85 -0.75 -7.37
C GLY A 110 12.16 0.62 -7.25
N TYR A 111 11.74 1.04 -6.04
CA TYR A 111 10.96 2.27 -5.86
C TYR A 111 11.71 3.50 -6.34
N LEU A 112 12.94 3.71 -5.84
CA LEU A 112 13.70 4.91 -6.11
C LEU A 112 14.06 5.01 -7.60
N ILE A 113 14.64 3.95 -8.16
CA ILE A 113 15.04 3.94 -9.57
C ILE A 113 13.84 4.14 -10.51
N GLY A 114 12.70 3.51 -10.23
CA GLY A 114 11.49 3.69 -11.03
C GLY A 114 10.96 5.13 -11.00
N ARG A 115 11.02 5.81 -9.85
CA ARG A 115 10.61 7.23 -9.74
C ARG A 115 11.59 8.19 -10.40
N GLN A 116 12.88 7.92 -10.30
CA GLN A 116 13.91 8.71 -10.95
C GLN A 116 13.84 8.61 -12.47
N LEU A 117 13.60 7.43 -13.03
CA LEU A 117 13.39 7.24 -14.47
C LEU A 117 12.15 8.01 -14.96
N VAL A 118 11.04 7.95 -14.21
CA VAL A 118 9.83 8.75 -14.53
C VAL A 118 10.13 10.25 -14.47
N ALA A 119 10.93 10.71 -13.49
CA ALA A 119 11.35 12.11 -13.40
C ALA A 119 12.26 12.53 -14.57
N ALA A 120 13.01 11.60 -15.16
CA ALA A 120 13.78 11.81 -16.38
C ALA A 120 12.94 11.76 -17.68
N GLY A 121 11.62 11.57 -17.58
CA GLY A 121 10.69 11.55 -18.73
C GLY A 121 10.44 10.16 -19.31
N GLU A 122 10.98 9.11 -18.70
CA GLU A 122 10.87 7.73 -19.18
C GLU A 122 9.53 7.09 -18.82
N THR A 123 9.03 6.22 -19.69
CA THR A 123 7.86 5.37 -19.41
C THR A 123 8.29 4.12 -18.65
N VAL A 124 7.77 3.93 -17.45
CA VAL A 124 8.19 2.83 -16.54
C VAL A 124 6.99 2.00 -16.10
N PHE A 125 7.14 0.67 -16.14
CA PHE A 125 6.14 -0.29 -15.67
C PHE A 125 6.59 -0.99 -14.38
N ASP A 126 5.64 -1.19 -13.46
CA ASP A 126 5.84 -1.99 -12.23
C ASP A 126 5.58 -3.47 -12.54
N VAL A 127 6.63 -4.27 -12.54
CA VAL A 127 6.54 -5.72 -12.79
C VAL A 127 6.48 -6.46 -11.45
N PRO A 128 5.39 -7.17 -11.17
CA PRO A 128 5.32 -8.04 -9.99
C PRO A 128 6.33 -9.18 -10.07
N PRO A 129 7.06 -9.51 -8.98
CA PRO A 129 8.07 -10.59 -8.97
C PRO A 129 7.53 -11.95 -9.44
N VAL A 130 6.25 -12.22 -9.17
CA VAL A 130 5.59 -13.46 -9.62
C VAL A 130 5.53 -13.56 -11.14
N LEU A 131 5.40 -12.45 -11.87
CA LEU A 131 5.37 -12.49 -13.36
C LEU A 131 6.76 -12.73 -13.90
N ALA A 132 7.78 -12.03 -13.44
CA ALA A 132 9.18 -12.26 -13.83
C ALA A 132 9.61 -13.70 -13.54
N SER A 133 9.28 -14.22 -12.36
CA SER A 133 9.54 -15.60 -11.97
C SER A 133 8.87 -16.63 -12.90
N ARG A 134 7.64 -16.39 -13.35
CA ARG A 134 6.95 -17.28 -14.30
C ARG A 134 7.63 -17.31 -15.66
N VAL A 135 8.05 -16.16 -16.18
CA VAL A 135 8.79 -16.09 -17.45
C VAL A 135 10.10 -16.85 -17.35
N ARG A 136 10.85 -16.66 -16.26
CA ARG A 136 12.09 -17.41 -16.02
C ARG A 136 11.90 -18.93 -16.03
N LEU A 137 10.82 -19.42 -15.42
CA LEU A 137 10.50 -20.86 -15.39
C LEU A 137 10.09 -21.41 -16.76
N MET A 138 9.54 -20.58 -17.65
CA MET A 138 9.16 -20.97 -19.02
C MET A 138 10.34 -20.95 -19.99
N GLY A 139 11.41 -20.20 -19.66
CA GLY A 139 12.64 -20.17 -20.44
C GLY A 139 13.52 -21.39 -20.12
N SER A 140 14.02 -22.05 -21.10
CA SER A 140 15.13 -23.05 -21.16
C SER A 140 15.37 -24.04 -20.02
N GLY A 141 14.44 -24.39 -19.15
CA GLY A 141 14.57 -25.51 -18.20
C GLY A 141 15.78 -25.53 -17.24
N ARG A 142 16.72 -24.58 -17.38
CA ARG A 142 17.87 -24.41 -16.50
C ARG A 142 17.57 -23.21 -15.58
N SER A 143 17.38 -23.48 -14.31
CA SER A 143 17.14 -22.47 -13.27
C SER A 143 18.42 -21.70 -12.88
N GLN A 144 19.21 -21.26 -13.86
CA GLN A 144 20.36 -20.40 -13.57
C GLN A 144 19.83 -19.01 -13.14
N LYS A 145 19.82 -18.79 -11.84
CA LYS A 145 19.53 -17.49 -11.24
C LYS A 145 20.78 -16.64 -11.31
N ASN A 146 20.80 -15.69 -12.24
CA ASN A 146 21.75 -14.60 -12.27
C ASN A 146 21.02 -13.31 -12.64
N ASP A 147 21.59 -12.18 -12.26
CA ASP A 147 20.95 -10.87 -12.40
C ASP A 147 20.57 -10.51 -13.85
N PRO A 148 21.38 -10.79 -14.90
CA PRO A 148 20.97 -10.56 -16.29
C PRO A 148 19.75 -11.41 -16.72
N ASN A 149 19.65 -12.68 -16.31
CA ASN A 149 18.49 -13.52 -16.61
C ASN A 149 17.24 -13.03 -15.88
N ASP A 150 17.39 -12.52 -14.67
CA ASP A 150 16.27 -11.94 -13.92
C ASP A 150 15.81 -10.63 -14.59
N ALA A 151 16.71 -9.73 -14.97
CA ALA A 151 16.40 -8.51 -15.71
C ALA A 151 15.76 -8.79 -17.09
N ARG A 152 16.27 -9.76 -17.84
CA ARG A 152 15.66 -10.24 -19.09
C ARG A 152 14.23 -10.76 -18.87
N SER A 153 14.03 -11.55 -17.82
CA SER A 153 12.71 -12.10 -17.50
C SER A 153 11.70 -10.99 -17.13
N ILE A 154 12.17 -9.92 -16.51
CA ILE A 154 11.37 -8.72 -16.19
C ILE A 154 10.95 -8.02 -17.49
N ALA A 155 11.89 -7.79 -18.43
CA ALA A 155 11.59 -7.19 -19.73
C ALA A 155 10.55 -8.01 -20.51
N ILE A 156 10.77 -9.31 -20.66
CA ILE A 156 9.84 -10.21 -21.36
C ILE A 156 8.47 -10.26 -20.67
N ALA A 157 8.43 -10.29 -19.33
CA ALA A 157 7.18 -10.25 -18.57
C ALA A 157 6.40 -8.97 -18.85
N ALA A 158 7.10 -7.84 -18.99
CA ALA A 158 6.47 -6.57 -19.33
C ALA A 158 5.96 -6.58 -20.79
N PHE A 159 6.75 -7.06 -21.72
CA PHE A 159 6.39 -7.16 -23.14
C PHE A 159 5.11 -7.97 -23.34
N ARG A 160 5.03 -9.15 -22.73
CA ARG A 160 3.88 -10.07 -22.84
C ARG A 160 2.66 -9.63 -22.05
N SER A 161 2.81 -8.72 -21.08
CA SER A 161 1.73 -8.31 -20.18
C SER A 161 1.03 -7.06 -20.69
N GLY A 162 -0.19 -7.20 -21.21
CA GLY A 162 -1.02 -6.06 -21.64
C GLY A 162 -1.58 -5.18 -20.50
N ARG A 163 -1.27 -5.44 -19.21
CA ARG A 163 -1.95 -4.79 -18.07
C ARG A 163 -1.03 -4.50 -16.88
N LEU A 164 0.18 -4.06 -17.12
CA LEU A 164 1.05 -3.58 -16.04
C LEU A 164 0.65 -2.19 -15.56
N ALA A 165 0.89 -1.93 -14.29
CA ALA A 165 0.73 -0.60 -13.75
C ALA A 165 1.91 0.28 -14.18
N THR A 166 1.62 1.44 -14.76
CA THR A 166 2.62 2.47 -15.01
C THR A 166 3.07 3.09 -13.69
N VAL A 167 4.36 3.30 -13.56
CA VAL A 167 4.93 4.03 -12.43
C VAL A 167 4.67 5.51 -12.63
N CYS A 168 4.07 6.15 -11.62
CA CYS A 168 3.76 7.57 -11.66
C CYS A 168 4.59 8.35 -10.63
N PRO A 169 4.77 9.66 -10.77
CA PRO A 169 5.33 10.50 -9.72
C PRO A 169 4.58 10.32 -8.40
N ASP A 170 5.27 10.62 -7.29
CA ASP A 170 4.66 10.56 -5.98
C ASP A 170 3.59 11.64 -5.82
N ASP A 171 2.43 11.22 -5.35
CA ASP A 171 1.27 12.05 -5.11
C ASP A 171 0.80 11.97 -3.65
N HIS A 172 -0.33 12.59 -3.36
CA HIS A 172 -0.96 12.55 -2.04
C HIS A 172 -1.29 11.13 -1.57
N VAL A 173 -1.52 10.18 -2.51
CA VAL A 173 -1.80 8.76 -2.18
C VAL A 173 -0.59 8.10 -1.52
N VAL A 174 0.61 8.38 -2.05
CA VAL A 174 1.88 7.88 -1.49
C VAL A 174 2.10 8.45 -0.09
N VAL A 175 1.90 9.76 0.09
CA VAL A 175 2.00 10.43 1.40
C VAL A 175 1.05 9.80 2.41
N LEU A 176 -0.23 9.65 2.06
CA LEU A 176 -1.23 9.03 2.93
C LEU A 176 -0.86 7.59 3.29
N ARG A 177 -0.35 6.82 2.32
CA ARG A 177 0.10 5.44 2.54
C ARG A 177 1.28 5.36 3.51
N LEU A 178 2.27 6.24 3.38
CA LEU A 178 3.42 6.32 4.31
C LEU A 178 2.97 6.66 5.73
N LEU A 179 2.12 7.66 5.89
CA LEU A 179 1.62 8.09 7.17
C LEU A 179 0.82 6.98 7.89
N VAL A 180 -0.11 6.31 7.19
CA VAL A 180 -0.89 5.24 7.83
C VAL A 180 -0.06 3.98 8.08
N LYS A 181 0.92 3.67 7.24
CA LYS A 181 1.85 2.56 7.49
C LYS A 181 2.60 2.80 8.80
N ARG A 182 3.21 3.99 8.95
CA ARG A 182 3.92 4.37 10.18
C ARG A 182 3.00 4.35 11.41
N HIS A 183 1.79 4.92 11.29
CA HIS A 183 0.80 4.92 12.37
C HIS A 183 0.46 3.49 12.83
N ARG A 184 0.23 2.58 11.90
CA ARG A 184 -0.08 1.18 12.20
C ARG A 184 1.09 0.43 12.85
N ASP A 185 2.33 0.72 12.43
CA ASP A 185 3.52 0.11 13.02
C ASP A 185 3.68 0.56 14.48
N MET A 186 3.48 1.84 14.78
CA MET A 186 3.47 2.35 16.16
C MET A 186 2.35 1.74 17.00
N ALA A 187 1.13 1.59 16.44
CA ALA A 187 0.02 0.96 17.13
C ALA A 187 0.27 -0.52 17.44
N ARG A 188 0.91 -1.26 16.52
CA ARG A 188 1.31 -2.65 16.75
C ARG A 188 2.38 -2.76 17.85
N LEU A 189 3.38 -1.86 17.81
CA LEU A 189 4.43 -1.82 18.82
C LEU A 189 3.83 -1.54 20.21
N ARG A 190 2.94 -0.54 20.31
CA ARG A 190 2.20 -0.23 21.54
C ARG A 190 1.46 -1.46 22.08
N ASN A 191 0.72 -2.17 21.22
CA ASN A 191 0.00 -3.37 21.64
C ASN A 191 0.96 -4.46 22.13
N LYS A 192 2.13 -4.63 21.51
CA LYS A 192 3.16 -5.56 21.95
C LYS A 192 3.69 -5.20 23.35
N HIS A 193 3.95 -3.90 23.59
CA HIS A 193 4.36 -3.42 24.91
C HIS A 193 3.26 -3.62 25.97
N CYS A 194 1.98 -3.38 25.64
CA CYS A 194 0.87 -3.70 26.54
C CYS A 194 0.81 -5.18 26.91
N SER A 195 0.99 -6.08 25.94
CA SER A 195 1.02 -7.53 26.24
C SER A 195 2.18 -7.92 27.13
N ARG A 196 3.37 -7.33 26.92
CA ARG A 196 4.55 -7.54 27.79
C ARG A 196 4.30 -7.02 29.21
N LEU A 197 3.72 -5.83 29.33
CA LEU A 197 3.39 -5.24 30.62
C LEU A 197 2.37 -6.10 31.38
N HIS A 198 1.36 -6.65 30.70
CA HIS A 198 0.43 -7.62 31.31
C HIS A 198 1.17 -8.81 31.91
N ALA A 199 2.11 -9.40 31.18
CA ALA A 199 2.89 -10.54 31.68
C ALA A 199 3.71 -10.15 32.93
N LEU A 200 4.44 -9.05 32.88
CA LEU A 200 5.24 -8.56 34.03
C LEU A 200 4.37 -8.26 35.27
N LEU A 201 3.20 -7.65 35.06
CA LEU A 201 2.31 -7.34 36.18
C LEU A 201 1.69 -8.59 36.82
N LEU A 202 1.49 -9.68 36.09
CA LEU A 202 1.05 -10.96 36.64
C LEU A 202 2.12 -11.62 37.51
N GLU A 203 3.41 -11.36 37.26
CA GLU A 203 4.52 -11.83 38.09
C GLU A 203 4.70 -10.98 39.37
N LEU A 204 4.14 -9.78 39.41
CA LEU A 204 4.30 -8.83 40.52
C LEU A 204 3.07 -8.75 41.43
N VAL A 205 1.89 -8.96 40.89
CA VAL A 205 0.61 -8.78 41.59
C VAL A 205 -0.34 -9.91 41.25
N ALA A 206 -0.92 -10.56 42.24
CA ALA A 206 -1.94 -11.58 42.02
C ALA A 206 -3.13 -11.00 41.25
N GLY A 207 -3.49 -11.62 40.11
CA GLY A 207 -4.52 -11.14 39.20
C GLY A 207 -4.09 -10.01 38.26
N GLY A 208 -2.87 -9.47 38.38
CA GLY A 208 -2.31 -8.46 37.49
C GLY A 208 -3.14 -7.18 37.46
N ILE A 209 -3.36 -6.60 36.26
CA ILE A 209 -4.21 -5.44 36.06
C ILE A 209 -5.45 -5.82 35.24
N GLY A 210 -6.62 -5.55 35.79
CA GLY A 210 -7.89 -5.81 35.12
C GLY A 210 -8.21 -4.81 34.02
N GLY A 211 -8.81 -5.27 32.94
CA GLY A 211 -9.32 -4.41 31.88
C GLY A 211 -8.23 -3.86 30.94
N LYS A 212 -8.50 -2.68 30.38
CA LYS A 212 -7.58 -2.05 29.41
C LYS A 212 -6.42 -1.35 30.09
N ILE A 213 -5.21 -1.76 29.76
CA ILE A 213 -3.99 -1.08 30.24
C ILE A 213 -3.94 0.35 29.69
N ASN A 214 -3.75 1.31 30.61
CA ASN A 214 -3.25 2.65 30.31
C ASN A 214 -2.08 2.97 31.28
N THR A 215 -1.26 3.93 30.90
CA THR A 215 -0.04 4.29 31.66
C THR A 215 -0.35 4.72 33.09
N ARG A 216 -1.44 5.46 33.34
CA ARG A 216 -1.85 5.92 34.67
C ARG A 216 -2.18 4.74 35.59
N ASN A 217 -3.02 3.80 35.13
CA ASN A 217 -3.43 2.65 35.94
C ASN A 217 -2.23 1.74 36.24
N ALA A 218 -1.37 1.50 35.24
CA ALA A 218 -0.16 0.69 35.40
C ALA A 218 0.83 1.33 36.38
N SER A 219 1.13 2.62 36.25
CA SER A 219 2.00 3.34 37.19
C SER A 219 1.43 3.35 38.61
N GLY A 220 0.11 3.57 38.74
CA GLY A 220 -0.56 3.51 40.05
C GLY A 220 -0.48 2.14 40.71
N LEU A 221 -0.51 1.05 39.94
CA LEU A 221 -0.30 -0.30 40.46
C LEU A 221 1.17 -0.52 40.88
N LEU A 222 2.12 -0.17 40.02
CA LEU A 222 3.57 -0.31 40.28
C LEU A 222 4.04 0.50 41.50
N ASN A 223 3.39 1.62 41.81
CA ASN A 223 3.72 2.40 42.99
C ASN A 223 3.28 1.78 44.34
N ARG A 224 2.38 0.78 44.29
CA ARG A 224 1.89 0.06 45.48
C ARG A 224 2.64 -1.23 45.75
N ILE A 225 3.57 -1.64 44.85
CA ILE A 225 4.31 -2.89 45.00
C ILE A 225 5.38 -2.71 46.08
N SER A 226 5.35 -3.56 47.11
CA SER A 226 6.41 -3.66 48.09
C SER A 226 7.54 -4.49 47.52
N VAL A 227 8.73 -3.89 47.45
CA VAL A 227 9.95 -4.61 46.96
C VAL A 227 10.49 -5.43 48.10
N THR A 228 10.35 -6.75 47.99
CA THR A 228 10.78 -7.70 49.04
C THR A 228 12.14 -8.36 48.75
N ASP A 229 12.53 -8.37 47.47
CA ASP A 229 13.75 -9.02 47.00
C ASP A 229 14.26 -8.34 45.72
N GLU A 230 15.46 -8.72 45.32
CA GLU A 230 16.11 -8.11 44.13
C GLU A 230 15.39 -8.44 42.81
N ALA A 231 14.82 -9.62 42.66
CA ALA A 231 14.06 -10.01 41.48
C ALA A 231 12.80 -9.13 41.33
N THR A 232 12.07 -8.94 42.44
CA THR A 232 10.91 -8.01 42.50
C THR A 232 11.32 -6.58 42.15
N ARG A 233 12.49 -6.11 42.63
CA ARG A 233 13.04 -4.79 42.29
C ARG A 233 13.27 -4.63 40.78
N TYR A 234 13.94 -5.58 40.14
CA TYR A 234 14.22 -5.55 38.72
C TYR A 234 12.95 -5.73 37.86
N ARG A 235 12.04 -6.63 38.25
CA ARG A 235 10.73 -6.73 37.54
C ARG A 235 9.96 -5.42 37.57
N THR A 236 9.94 -4.75 38.71
CA THR A 236 9.27 -3.46 38.85
C THR A 236 9.95 -2.38 38.01
N LEU A 237 11.30 -2.37 37.97
CA LEU A 237 12.07 -1.45 37.12
C LEU A 237 11.73 -1.65 35.63
N VAL A 238 11.85 -2.89 35.14
CA VAL A 238 11.52 -3.22 33.73
C VAL A 238 10.06 -2.91 33.39
N ALA A 239 9.13 -3.17 34.33
CA ALA A 239 7.72 -2.82 34.10
C ALA A 239 7.52 -1.31 33.97
N ARG A 240 8.25 -0.47 34.73
CA ARG A 240 8.22 0.99 34.59
C ARG A 240 8.77 1.46 33.24
N GLU A 241 9.90 0.91 32.79
CA GLU A 241 10.46 1.19 31.46
C GLU A 241 9.44 0.88 30.34
N VAL A 242 8.73 -0.25 30.43
CA VAL A 242 7.67 -0.60 29.46
C VAL A 242 6.47 0.38 29.54
N VAL A 243 6.12 0.88 30.73
CA VAL A 243 5.09 1.92 30.86
C VAL A 243 5.52 3.23 30.18
N ASP A 244 6.79 3.63 30.33
CA ASP A 244 7.33 4.82 29.68
C ASP A 244 7.36 4.68 28.15
N ASP A 245 7.73 3.51 27.65
CA ASP A 245 7.64 3.18 26.22
C ASP A 245 6.20 3.31 25.68
N ILE A 246 5.20 2.82 26.42
CA ILE A 246 3.79 2.95 26.07
C ILE A 246 3.38 4.45 26.06
N ALA A 247 3.80 5.23 27.04
CA ALA A 247 3.51 6.67 27.11
C ALA A 247 4.07 7.42 25.89
N GLN A 248 5.32 7.14 25.53
CA GLN A 248 5.96 7.74 24.35
C GLN A 248 5.25 7.35 23.06
N LEU A 249 4.83 6.07 22.93
CA LEU A 249 4.07 5.60 21.78
C LEU A 249 2.69 6.25 21.70
N ASP A 250 2.01 6.47 22.81
CA ASP A 250 0.71 7.16 22.86
C ASP A 250 0.81 8.61 22.35
N GLU A 251 1.84 9.36 22.73
CA GLU A 251 2.08 10.73 22.22
C GLU A 251 2.46 10.73 20.73
N LYS A 252 3.30 9.77 20.29
CA LYS A 252 3.63 9.60 18.87
C LYS A 252 2.39 9.25 18.03
N LEU A 253 1.51 8.41 18.54
CA LEU A 253 0.25 8.06 17.88
C LEU A 253 -0.71 9.24 17.79
N LYS A 254 -0.82 10.05 18.84
CA LYS A 254 -1.62 11.27 18.86
C LYS A 254 -1.12 12.29 17.82
N THR A 255 0.18 12.52 17.75
CA THR A 255 0.81 13.39 16.75
C THR A 255 0.60 12.85 15.34
N SER A 256 0.81 11.54 15.13
CA SER A 256 0.57 10.87 13.86
C SER A 256 -0.89 10.99 13.37
N LYS A 257 -1.85 10.85 14.29
CA LYS A 257 -3.27 11.04 13.98
C LYS A 257 -3.58 12.46 13.48
N LYS A 258 -2.98 13.50 14.10
CA LYS A 258 -3.11 14.89 13.65
C LYS A 258 -2.55 15.08 12.25
N ARG A 259 -1.33 14.56 11.96
CA ARG A 259 -0.70 14.64 10.64
C ARG A 259 -1.55 13.96 9.56
N ILE A 260 -2.10 12.79 9.86
CA ILE A 260 -3.00 12.07 8.93
C ILE A 260 -4.26 12.89 8.67
N ALA A 261 -4.86 13.51 9.69
CA ALA A 261 -6.06 14.33 9.51
C ALA A 261 -5.79 15.53 8.58
N ILE A 262 -4.67 16.24 8.77
CA ILE A 262 -4.26 17.35 7.90
C ILE A 262 -4.08 16.86 6.45
N ALA A 263 -3.35 15.76 6.24
CA ALA A 263 -3.11 15.23 4.90
C ALA A 263 -4.39 14.74 4.21
N VAL A 264 -5.34 14.17 4.97
CA VAL A 264 -6.66 13.76 4.43
C VAL A 264 -7.49 14.98 4.04
N THR A 265 -7.49 16.04 4.84
CA THR A 265 -8.18 17.28 4.47
C THR A 265 -7.56 17.88 3.20
N ALA A 266 -6.25 17.94 3.12
CA ALA A 266 -5.53 18.46 1.94
C ALA A 266 -5.78 17.64 0.66
N SER A 267 -6.12 16.35 0.77
CA SER A 267 -6.45 15.50 -0.37
C SER A 267 -7.85 15.75 -0.97
N GLY A 268 -8.67 16.60 -0.35
CA GLY A 268 -10.03 16.92 -0.81
C GLY A 268 -11.01 15.74 -0.82
N THR A 269 -10.67 14.61 -0.21
CA THR A 269 -11.50 13.39 -0.29
C THR A 269 -12.85 13.52 0.42
N SER A 270 -13.89 13.02 -0.21
CA SER A 270 -15.24 12.91 0.37
C SER A 270 -15.47 11.65 1.22
N LEU A 271 -14.46 10.79 1.41
CA LEU A 271 -14.57 9.53 2.16
C LEU A 271 -14.97 9.72 3.61
N THR A 272 -14.54 10.82 4.23
CA THR A 272 -14.89 11.14 5.64
C THR A 272 -16.38 11.40 5.86
N ASN A 273 -17.16 11.64 4.79
CA ASN A 273 -18.61 11.76 4.84
C ASN A 273 -19.32 10.39 5.01
N ILE A 274 -18.58 9.29 4.90
CA ILE A 274 -19.12 7.94 5.20
C ILE A 274 -19.04 7.74 6.72
N VAL A 275 -20.18 7.55 7.37
CA VAL A 275 -20.23 7.30 8.82
C VAL A 275 -19.29 6.15 9.19
N GLY A 276 -18.42 6.39 10.17
CA GLY A 276 -17.41 5.42 10.63
C GLY A 276 -16.09 5.43 9.85
N VAL A 277 -15.97 6.24 8.80
CA VAL A 277 -14.70 6.46 8.09
C VAL A 277 -14.08 7.76 8.60
N GLY A 278 -13.30 7.68 9.67
CA GLY A 278 -12.50 8.83 10.14
C GLY A 278 -11.20 9.01 9.32
N PRO A 279 -10.36 10.02 9.64
CA PRO A 279 -9.15 10.34 8.87
C PRO A 279 -8.20 9.15 8.66
N ILE A 280 -7.95 8.33 9.70
CA ILE A 280 -7.11 7.13 9.58
C ILE A 280 -7.72 6.11 8.60
N GLY A 281 -9.06 5.94 8.65
CA GLY A 281 -9.80 5.08 7.73
C GLY A 281 -9.71 5.58 6.29
N ALA A 282 -9.96 6.87 6.06
CA ALA A 282 -9.87 7.50 4.74
C ALA A 282 -8.46 7.40 4.16
N ALA A 283 -7.44 7.78 4.91
CA ALA A 283 -6.04 7.65 4.50
C ALA A 283 -5.64 6.20 4.21
N THR A 284 -6.15 5.23 5.00
CA THR A 284 -5.93 3.81 4.73
C THR A 284 -6.60 3.39 3.42
N ILE A 285 -7.84 3.81 3.20
CA ILE A 285 -8.58 3.47 1.99
C ILE A 285 -7.87 4.04 0.76
N ILE A 286 -7.53 5.32 0.75
CA ILE A 286 -6.83 5.96 -0.37
C ILE A 286 -5.47 5.29 -0.60
N GLY A 287 -4.63 5.23 0.42
CA GLY A 287 -3.25 4.74 0.29
C GLY A 287 -3.13 3.27 -0.14
N TYR A 288 -4.12 2.42 0.19
CA TYR A 288 -4.10 1.00 -0.21
C TYR A 288 -4.99 0.68 -1.42
N THR A 289 -5.89 1.57 -1.80
CA THR A 289 -6.61 1.50 -3.08
C THR A 289 -5.71 1.96 -4.22
N LYS A 290 -4.90 2.99 -3.98
CA LYS A 290 -4.14 3.72 -5.00
C LYS A 290 -5.08 4.31 -6.05
N ASP A 291 -4.91 3.95 -7.30
CA ASP A 291 -5.79 4.35 -8.39
C ASP A 291 -7.09 3.51 -8.39
N ILE A 292 -8.22 4.17 -8.22
CA ILE A 292 -9.54 3.52 -8.21
C ILE A 292 -9.98 3.10 -9.61
N THR A 293 -9.50 3.76 -10.65
CA THR A 293 -9.90 3.51 -12.04
C THR A 293 -9.44 2.14 -12.55
N ARG A 294 -8.45 1.52 -11.90
CA ARG A 294 -8.03 0.15 -12.18
C ARG A 294 -9.09 -0.91 -11.86
N PHE A 295 -10.14 -0.54 -11.16
CA PHE A 295 -11.26 -1.44 -10.86
C PHE A 295 -12.46 -1.09 -11.74
N PRO A 296 -12.76 -1.88 -12.78
CA PRO A 296 -13.84 -1.57 -13.72
C PRO A 296 -15.21 -1.46 -13.06
N THR A 297 -15.43 -2.20 -11.96
CA THR A 297 -16.71 -2.20 -11.24
C THR A 297 -16.51 -2.27 -9.73
N ARG A 298 -17.55 -1.86 -8.99
CA ARG A 298 -17.62 -2.04 -7.52
C ARG A 298 -17.42 -3.50 -7.08
N GLY A 299 -17.77 -4.47 -7.95
CA GLY A 299 -17.56 -5.89 -7.70
C GLY A 299 -16.05 -6.25 -7.66
N HIS A 300 -15.28 -5.78 -8.62
CA HIS A 300 -13.81 -5.95 -8.65
C HIS A 300 -13.15 -5.32 -7.42
N TYR A 301 -13.57 -4.10 -7.06
CA TYR A 301 -13.06 -3.43 -5.84
C TYR A 301 -13.40 -4.21 -4.57
N ALA A 302 -14.62 -4.76 -4.47
CA ALA A 302 -15.02 -5.56 -3.31
C ALA A 302 -14.29 -6.91 -3.22
N THR A 303 -13.95 -7.50 -4.35
CA THR A 303 -13.07 -8.68 -4.39
C THR A 303 -11.67 -8.33 -3.92
N TYR A 304 -11.11 -7.20 -4.36
CA TYR A 304 -9.80 -6.73 -3.94
C TYR A 304 -9.74 -6.44 -2.44
N ASN A 305 -10.75 -5.79 -1.85
CA ASN A 305 -10.80 -5.50 -0.42
C ASN A 305 -11.39 -6.63 0.44
N ALA A 306 -11.62 -7.81 -0.14
CA ALA A 306 -12.14 -9.01 0.52
C ALA A 306 -13.53 -8.83 1.17
N THR A 307 -14.39 -7.94 0.67
CA THR A 307 -15.79 -7.83 1.11
C THR A 307 -16.75 -8.62 0.20
N ALA A 308 -16.31 -8.98 -1.01
CA ALA A 308 -17.04 -9.95 -1.84
C ALA A 308 -16.71 -11.38 -1.42
N PRO A 309 -17.69 -12.27 -1.35
CA PRO A 309 -17.43 -13.70 -1.18
C PRO A 309 -16.80 -14.27 -2.44
N ILE A 310 -16.08 -15.39 -2.29
CA ILE A 310 -15.60 -16.20 -3.42
C ILE A 310 -16.59 -17.33 -3.63
N GLU A 311 -16.94 -17.56 -4.88
CA GLU A 311 -17.67 -18.75 -5.25
C GLU A 311 -16.79 -20.00 -5.03
N ALA A 312 -17.36 -20.99 -4.38
CA ALA A 312 -16.72 -22.28 -4.11
C ALA A 312 -17.73 -23.39 -4.47
N SER A 313 -18.30 -23.27 -5.68
CA SER A 313 -19.30 -24.18 -6.19
C SER A 313 -18.64 -25.42 -6.77
N SER A 314 -19.23 -26.60 -6.52
CA SER A 314 -18.89 -27.85 -7.18
C SER A 314 -20.19 -28.56 -7.58
N GLY A 315 -20.28 -28.99 -8.83
CA GLY A 315 -21.53 -29.52 -9.38
C GLY A 315 -22.66 -28.51 -9.36
N GLY A 316 -23.89 -28.93 -9.13
CA GLY A 316 -25.10 -28.06 -9.12
C GLY A 316 -25.24 -27.15 -7.89
N ASN A 317 -24.38 -27.26 -6.86
CA ASN A 317 -24.51 -26.52 -5.61
C ASN A 317 -23.66 -25.24 -5.61
N LYS A 318 -24.32 -24.08 -5.60
CA LYS A 318 -23.65 -22.77 -5.43
C LYS A 318 -23.34 -22.49 -3.97
N ARG A 319 -22.07 -22.53 -3.59
CA ARG A 319 -21.58 -22.15 -2.27
C ARG A 319 -20.66 -20.95 -2.34
N HIS A 320 -20.67 -20.13 -1.30
CA HIS A 320 -19.82 -18.97 -1.17
C HIS A 320 -18.97 -19.08 0.09
N ARG A 321 -17.66 -18.79 -0.02
CA ARG A 321 -16.73 -18.74 1.11
C ARG A 321 -16.10 -17.37 1.25
N LEU A 322 -15.49 -17.11 2.40
CA LEU A 322 -14.72 -15.89 2.64
C LEU A 322 -13.54 -15.80 1.68
N ASN A 323 -13.24 -14.57 1.23
CA ASN A 323 -12.04 -14.29 0.42
C ASN A 323 -10.82 -14.15 1.35
N PRO A 324 -9.90 -15.13 1.40
CA PRO A 324 -8.68 -15.02 2.19
C PRO A 324 -7.58 -14.20 1.52
N ARG A 325 -7.65 -14.03 0.19
CA ARG A 325 -6.58 -13.43 -0.64
C ARG A 325 -6.71 -11.92 -0.85
N GLY A 326 -7.81 -11.29 -0.45
CA GLY A 326 -8.01 -9.85 -0.63
C GLY A 326 -7.19 -9.01 0.33
N ASN A 327 -7.14 -7.70 0.10
CA ASN A 327 -6.41 -6.74 0.91
C ASN A 327 -6.99 -6.64 2.33
N ARG A 328 -6.33 -7.29 3.29
CA ARG A 328 -6.77 -7.37 4.69
C ARG A 328 -6.76 -6.02 5.40
N ILE A 329 -5.94 -5.08 4.94
CA ILE A 329 -5.84 -3.74 5.52
C ILE A 329 -7.09 -2.93 5.17
N LEU A 330 -7.49 -2.96 3.90
CA LEU A 330 -8.75 -2.34 3.46
C LEU A 330 -9.95 -3.01 4.11
N ASN A 331 -9.96 -4.35 4.17
CA ASN A 331 -11.01 -5.10 4.85
C ASN A 331 -11.18 -4.68 6.31
N HIS A 332 -10.06 -4.46 7.02
CA HIS A 332 -10.07 -3.99 8.40
C HIS A 332 -10.62 -2.56 8.52
N ALA A 333 -10.20 -1.62 7.64
CA ALA A 333 -10.72 -0.26 7.65
C ALA A 333 -12.25 -0.23 7.43
N ILE A 334 -12.75 -1.01 6.48
CA ILE A 334 -14.20 -1.17 6.22
C ILE A 334 -14.89 -1.85 7.41
N HIS A 335 -14.25 -2.80 8.07
CA HIS A 335 -14.80 -3.45 9.24
C HIS A 335 -14.96 -2.49 10.43
N ILE A 336 -13.95 -1.64 10.67
CA ILE A 336 -14.05 -0.62 11.72
C ILE A 336 -15.18 0.36 11.42
N ALA A 337 -15.35 0.78 10.16
CA ALA A 337 -16.48 1.62 9.77
C ALA A 337 -17.83 0.91 10.05
N ALA A 338 -17.95 -0.38 9.71
CA ALA A 338 -19.15 -1.15 9.99
C ALA A 338 -19.43 -1.24 11.51
N VAL A 339 -18.43 -1.57 12.32
CA VAL A 339 -18.57 -1.64 13.79
C VAL A 339 -18.97 -0.28 14.37
N THR A 340 -18.42 0.81 13.83
CA THR A 340 -18.81 2.17 14.26
C THR A 340 -20.28 2.44 13.94
N GLN A 341 -20.74 2.10 12.73
CA GLN A 341 -22.16 2.26 12.36
C GLN A 341 -23.11 1.46 13.25
N LEU A 342 -22.70 0.26 13.69
CA LEU A 342 -23.50 -0.57 14.59
C LEU A 342 -23.64 0.01 16.02
N ARG A 343 -22.75 0.90 16.43
CA ARG A 343 -22.75 1.51 17.78
C ARG A 343 -23.59 2.79 17.88
N HIS A 344 -24.04 3.28 16.73
CA HIS A 344 -24.80 4.52 16.64
C HIS A 344 -26.08 4.28 15.86
N ASP A 345 -27.04 5.19 16.00
CA ASP A 345 -28.27 5.16 15.19
C ASP A 345 -27.95 5.67 13.78
N THR A 346 -27.80 4.72 12.86
CA THR A 346 -27.36 4.97 11.49
C THR A 346 -28.11 4.07 10.50
N ASN A 347 -28.13 4.45 9.24
CA ASN A 347 -28.64 3.59 8.16
C ASN A 347 -27.92 2.23 8.10
N GLY A 348 -26.66 2.15 8.53
CA GLY A 348 -25.92 0.89 8.63
C GLY A 348 -26.46 -0.02 9.74
N ARG A 349 -26.87 0.56 10.87
CA ARG A 349 -27.51 -0.17 11.97
C ARG A 349 -28.87 -0.70 11.51
N ILE A 350 -29.70 0.12 10.92
CA ILE A 350 -31.03 -0.29 10.37
C ILE A 350 -30.85 -1.42 9.36
N TYR A 351 -29.87 -1.31 8.44
CA TYR A 351 -29.60 -2.37 7.48
C TYR A 351 -29.15 -3.68 8.14
N PHE A 352 -28.31 -3.60 9.17
CA PHE A 352 -27.85 -4.77 9.91
C PHE A 352 -29.03 -5.47 10.61
N ASP A 353 -29.89 -4.73 11.34
CA ASP A 353 -31.02 -5.26 12.05
C ASP A 353 -32.00 -5.90 11.08
N LYS A 354 -32.24 -5.30 9.91
CA LYS A 354 -33.00 -5.91 8.83
C LYS A 354 -32.44 -7.29 8.41
N LYS A 355 -31.11 -7.40 8.30
CA LYS A 355 -30.43 -8.66 7.91
C LYS A 355 -30.54 -9.73 9.00
N ILE A 356 -30.58 -9.35 10.27
CA ILE A 356 -30.85 -10.26 11.37
C ILE A 356 -32.35 -10.76 11.29
N ALA A 357 -33.26 -9.84 11.07
CA ALA A 357 -34.71 -10.20 10.90
C ALA A 357 -34.94 -11.12 9.69
N GLU A 358 -34.10 -11.01 8.63
CA GLU A 358 -34.10 -11.93 7.48
C GLU A 358 -33.45 -13.31 7.79
N GLY A 359 -33.13 -13.61 9.06
CA GLY A 359 -32.58 -14.89 9.50
C GLY A 359 -31.05 -15.02 9.36
N LYS A 360 -30.28 -13.95 9.07
CA LYS A 360 -28.81 -14.00 9.00
C LYS A 360 -28.22 -13.98 10.40
N THR A 361 -27.12 -14.73 10.57
CA THR A 361 -26.32 -14.65 11.78
C THR A 361 -25.65 -13.26 11.89
N PRO A 362 -25.30 -12.77 13.10
CA PRO A 362 -24.59 -11.49 13.26
C PRO A 362 -23.30 -11.38 12.43
N LYS A 363 -22.57 -12.49 12.27
CA LYS A 363 -21.36 -12.54 11.42
C LYS A 363 -21.68 -12.37 9.94
N GLU A 364 -22.82 -12.83 9.46
CA GLU A 364 -23.27 -12.66 8.07
C GLU A 364 -23.84 -11.27 7.83
N ALA A 365 -24.64 -10.75 8.76
CA ALA A 365 -25.19 -9.41 8.69
C ALA A 365 -24.08 -8.33 8.64
N ILE A 366 -23.04 -8.45 9.48
CA ILE A 366 -21.90 -7.52 9.41
C ILE A 366 -21.11 -7.65 8.10
N ARG A 367 -20.98 -8.86 7.53
CA ARG A 367 -20.37 -9.04 6.20
C ARG A 367 -21.19 -8.35 5.11
N ALA A 368 -22.52 -8.47 5.17
CA ALA A 368 -23.41 -7.78 4.24
C ALA A 368 -23.27 -6.25 4.35
N LEU A 369 -23.20 -5.70 5.57
CA LEU A 369 -22.97 -4.28 5.81
C LEU A 369 -21.61 -3.83 5.27
N LYS A 370 -20.54 -4.58 5.51
CA LYS A 370 -19.21 -4.30 4.95
C LYS A 370 -19.24 -4.20 3.43
N ARG A 371 -20.00 -5.05 2.75
CA ARG A 371 -20.18 -4.98 1.30
C ARG A 371 -20.83 -3.66 0.88
N ARG A 372 -21.88 -3.20 1.60
CA ARG A 372 -22.53 -1.91 1.33
C ARG A 372 -21.60 -0.73 1.55
N ILE A 373 -20.78 -0.78 2.61
CA ILE A 373 -19.76 0.25 2.86
C ILE A 373 -18.70 0.24 1.73
N SER A 374 -18.25 -0.94 1.30
CA SER A 374 -17.32 -1.06 0.16
C SER A 374 -17.88 -0.41 -1.11
N ASP A 375 -19.18 -0.62 -1.40
CA ASP A 375 -19.84 -0.02 -2.55
C ASP A 375 -19.96 1.51 -2.42
N ALA A 376 -20.16 2.03 -1.21
CA ALA A 376 -20.17 3.47 -0.94
C ALA A 376 -18.78 4.08 -1.09
N VAL A 377 -17.75 3.42 -0.56
CA VAL A 377 -16.33 3.82 -0.73
C VAL A 377 -15.95 3.88 -2.21
N TYR A 378 -16.29 2.86 -2.99
CA TYR A 378 -16.01 2.83 -4.43
C TYR A 378 -16.62 4.04 -5.15
N ARG A 379 -17.91 4.32 -4.90
CA ARG A 379 -18.59 5.48 -5.53
C ARG A 379 -17.96 6.81 -5.15
N ARG A 380 -17.56 6.97 -3.88
CA ARG A 380 -16.88 8.20 -3.43
C ARG A 380 -15.51 8.36 -4.07
N LEU A 381 -14.72 7.30 -4.12
CA LEU A 381 -13.39 7.36 -4.77
C LEU A 381 -13.49 7.66 -6.26
N ILE A 382 -14.48 7.13 -6.99
CA ILE A 382 -14.72 7.48 -8.39
C ILE A 382 -15.14 8.96 -8.52
N ALA A 383 -16.02 9.45 -7.64
CA ALA A 383 -16.42 10.85 -7.66
C ALA A 383 -15.25 11.78 -7.34
N ASP A 384 -14.45 11.46 -6.32
CA ASP A 384 -13.25 12.23 -5.95
C ASP A 384 -12.22 12.24 -7.11
N SER A 385 -12.05 11.11 -7.81
CA SER A 385 -11.12 11.01 -8.97
C SER A 385 -11.58 11.79 -10.21
N ASN A 386 -12.88 12.06 -10.35
CA ASN A 386 -13.41 12.86 -11.48
C ASN A 386 -13.35 14.37 -11.19
N ASN A 387 -13.15 14.76 -9.93
CA ASN A 387 -13.08 16.17 -9.50
C ASN A 387 -11.64 16.66 -9.32
N GLN A 388 -10.64 15.82 -9.51
CA GLN A 388 -9.21 16.12 -9.54
C GLN A 388 -8.70 16.22 -10.99
#